data_bcac78b11cfc78b87802b00a97118442
#
_entry.id   bcac78b11cfc78b87802b00a97118442
#
_cell.length_a   1.000
_cell.length_b   1.000
_cell.length_c   1.000
_cell.angle_alpha   90.00
_cell.angle_beta   90.00
_cell.angle_gamma   90.00
#
_symmetry.space_group_name_H-M   'P 1'
#
loop_
_entity.id
_entity.type
_entity.pdbx_description
1 polymer ?
#
loop_
_entity_poly.entity_id
_entity_poly.type
_entity_poly.pdbx_seq_one_letter_code
_entity_poly.pdbx_strand_id
1 'polypeptide(L)'
;MPPRSFVLGRPLGALTLLGALALPGTLLAQNAAAPPAAGQSKTDKPDPLTDEGYVAPPEAIAKLIAAPREQNRSFTAPSPGARRYFARTVSDGLPALKQVGKVHYNLGGFQVDYKGNRERGMTMRSAAGLEVTDWTTGKRVSVAVPAGARVSPPVWSPDGSQMAFLALFEDATQLYVADPVTGKATPVSKVSLLATHVTAPVWTADGKGILAVQIPDLRKPEPKEAPLATGPLVRVNEA
;
A
#
# COMPACT_ATOMS: atom_id res chain seq x y z
N MET A 1 17.33 31.75 -38.65
CA MET A 1 16.02 31.15 -38.90
C MET A 1 15.21 31.22 -37.62
N PRO A 2 14.14 31.97 -37.52
CA PRO A 2 13.32 32.09 -36.32
C PRO A 2 12.24 30.99 -36.27
N PRO A 3 11.76 30.59 -35.07
CA PRO A 3 10.76 29.55 -34.92
C PRO A 3 9.36 30.04 -35.31
N ARG A 4 8.61 29.17 -35.95
CA ARG A 4 7.22 29.42 -36.38
C ARG A 4 6.26 29.15 -35.19
N SER A 5 5.51 30.20 -34.83
CA SER A 5 4.37 30.12 -33.93
C SER A 5 3.16 29.56 -34.67
N PHE A 6 2.52 28.53 -34.11
CA PHE A 6 1.21 28.04 -34.55
C PHE A 6 0.13 28.64 -33.66
N VAL A 7 -0.76 29.45 -34.29
CA VAL A 7 -1.99 29.94 -33.68
C VAL A 7 -3.12 29.01 -34.10
N LEU A 8 -3.78 28.35 -33.14
CA LEU A 8 -5.02 27.61 -33.39
C LEU A 8 -6.22 28.49 -33.09
N GLY A 9 -6.98 28.78 -34.12
CA GLY A 9 -8.26 29.50 -34.04
C GLY A 9 -9.37 28.62 -33.46
N ARG A 10 -10.19 29.22 -32.64
CA ARG A 10 -11.49 28.71 -32.18
C ARG A 10 -12.55 28.91 -33.26
N PRO A 11 -13.52 27.99 -33.42
CA PRO A 11 -14.84 28.36 -33.93
C PRO A 11 -15.86 28.44 -32.79
N LEU A 12 -16.56 29.56 -32.73
CA LEU A 12 -17.85 29.74 -32.06
C LEU A 12 -18.90 28.91 -32.80
N GLY A 13 -19.64 28.13 -32.06
CA GLY A 13 -20.89 27.51 -32.49
C GLY A 13 -21.98 27.82 -31.47
N ALA A 14 -22.83 28.77 -31.78
CA ALA A 14 -24.09 29.04 -31.09
C ALA A 14 -25.08 27.94 -31.40
N LEU A 15 -25.79 27.41 -30.42
CA LEU A 15 -27.05 26.72 -30.65
C LEU A 15 -28.07 27.09 -29.59
N THR A 16 -29.19 27.49 -30.08
CA THR A 16 -30.37 28.10 -29.51
C THR A 16 -31.22 27.17 -28.64
N LEU A 17 -31.87 27.80 -27.67
CA LEU A 17 -33.01 27.41 -26.84
C LEU A 17 -34.06 26.55 -27.50
N LEU A 18 -34.63 25.59 -26.78
CA LEU A 18 -36.05 25.30 -26.78
C LEU A 18 -36.54 24.90 -25.39
N GLY A 19 -37.64 25.47 -25.00
CA GLY A 19 -38.21 25.47 -23.69
C GLY A 19 -38.78 24.14 -23.21
N ALA A 20 -38.76 23.97 -21.92
CA ALA A 20 -39.47 22.91 -21.21
C ALA A 20 -40.56 23.53 -20.31
N LEU A 21 -41.78 23.17 -20.57
CA LEU A 21 -42.94 23.42 -19.73
C LEU A 21 -42.76 22.82 -18.36
N ALA A 22 -42.87 23.61 -17.31
CA ALA A 22 -42.99 23.19 -15.96
C ALA A 22 -44.48 22.88 -15.64
N LEU A 23 -44.76 21.65 -15.22
CA LEU A 23 -46.01 21.30 -14.54
C LEU A 23 -45.72 21.20 -13.03
N PRO A 24 -46.55 21.80 -12.15
CA PRO A 24 -46.41 21.66 -10.73
C PRO A 24 -47.09 20.35 -10.29
N GLY A 25 -46.30 19.34 -10.03
CA GLY A 25 -46.74 18.14 -9.33
C GLY A 25 -46.72 18.34 -7.82
N THR A 26 -47.84 18.53 -7.21
CA THR A 26 -48.01 18.50 -5.75
C THR A 26 -47.74 17.10 -5.24
N LEU A 27 -46.58 16.88 -4.64
CA LEU A 27 -46.28 15.68 -3.84
C LEU A 27 -46.99 15.82 -2.50
N LEU A 28 -48.10 15.10 -2.35
CA LEU A 28 -48.69 14.79 -1.04
C LEU A 28 -47.73 13.91 -0.27
N ALA A 29 -47.11 14.45 0.75
CA ALA A 29 -46.33 13.69 1.74
C ALA A 29 -47.34 12.79 2.49
N GLN A 30 -47.38 11.51 2.16
CA GLN A 30 -48.03 10.49 3.00
C GLN A 30 -47.14 10.29 4.22
N ASN A 31 -47.64 10.82 5.34
CA ASN A 31 -47.14 10.53 6.67
C ASN A 31 -47.52 9.09 7.00
N ALA A 32 -46.72 8.10 6.62
CA ALA A 32 -46.86 6.74 7.08
C ALA A 32 -46.41 6.70 8.54
N ALA A 33 -47.36 6.61 9.44
CA ALA A 33 -47.11 6.34 10.84
C ALA A 33 -46.30 5.04 10.97
N ALA A 34 -45.18 5.11 11.68
CA ALA A 34 -44.39 3.94 12.00
C ALA A 34 -45.25 2.91 12.74
N PRO A 35 -45.16 1.62 12.39
CA PRO A 35 -45.85 0.59 13.14
C PRO A 35 -45.34 0.59 14.59
N PRO A 36 -46.22 0.32 15.58
CA PRO A 36 -45.80 0.24 16.97
C PRO A 36 -44.76 -0.84 17.13
N ALA A 37 -43.69 -0.50 17.84
CA ALA A 37 -42.61 -1.44 18.17
C ALA A 37 -43.22 -2.67 18.83
N ALA A 38 -43.14 -3.80 18.13
CA ALA A 38 -43.50 -5.08 18.71
C ALA A 38 -42.58 -5.32 19.91
N GLY A 39 -43.20 -5.47 21.09
CA GLY A 39 -42.50 -5.71 22.33
C GLY A 39 -41.60 -6.93 22.19
N GLN A 40 -40.32 -6.71 22.30
CA GLN A 40 -39.34 -7.79 22.35
C GLN A 40 -39.54 -8.54 23.65
N SER A 41 -40.06 -9.75 23.54
CA SER A 41 -40.05 -10.72 24.62
C SER A 41 -38.59 -10.99 24.98
N LYS A 42 -38.18 -10.55 26.16
CA LYS A 42 -36.91 -10.95 26.76
C LYS A 42 -36.95 -12.45 26.99
N THR A 43 -36.49 -13.24 26.07
CA THR A 43 -36.13 -14.61 26.35
C THR A 43 -34.76 -14.53 27.02
N ASP A 44 -34.73 -14.89 28.32
CA ASP A 44 -33.52 -15.06 29.14
C ASP A 44 -32.61 -16.23 28.65
N LYS A 45 -32.58 -16.51 27.37
CA LYS A 45 -31.61 -17.41 26.80
C LYS A 45 -30.37 -16.55 26.48
N PRO A 46 -29.20 -16.87 27.09
CA PRO A 46 -27.95 -16.19 26.70
C PRO A 46 -27.80 -16.35 25.18
N ASP A 47 -27.56 -15.24 24.52
CA ASP A 47 -27.25 -15.21 23.08
C ASP A 47 -26.04 -16.10 22.86
N PRO A 48 -26.15 -17.21 22.11
CA PRO A 48 -25.00 -18.10 21.87
C PRO A 48 -23.84 -17.37 21.22
N LEU A 49 -24.02 -16.19 20.63
CA LEU A 49 -22.95 -15.36 20.06
C LEU A 49 -22.19 -14.55 21.11
N THR A 50 -22.74 -14.36 22.31
CA THR A 50 -22.01 -13.66 23.39
C THR A 50 -21.00 -14.53 24.12
N ASP A 51 -21.12 -15.85 24.03
CA ASP A 51 -20.22 -16.83 24.63
C ASP A 51 -19.20 -17.42 23.64
N GLU A 52 -19.29 -17.05 22.36
CA GLU A 52 -18.28 -17.45 21.37
C GLU A 52 -17.00 -16.63 21.54
N GLY A 53 -16.25 -16.93 22.61
CA GLY A 53 -14.88 -16.50 22.74
C GLY A 53 -14.04 -17.05 21.59
N TYR A 54 -13.17 -16.22 21.02
CA TYR A 54 -12.18 -16.68 20.05
C TYR A 54 -11.33 -17.79 20.68
N VAL A 55 -11.54 -19.03 20.25
CA VAL A 55 -10.75 -20.17 20.70
C VAL A 55 -9.48 -20.22 19.88
N ALA A 56 -8.34 -20.00 20.53
CA ALA A 56 -7.04 -20.16 19.87
C ALA A 56 -6.91 -21.60 19.36
N PRO A 57 -6.49 -21.81 18.10
CA PRO A 57 -6.30 -23.16 17.58
C PRO A 57 -5.17 -23.87 18.35
N PRO A 58 -5.17 -25.22 18.40
CA PRO A 58 -4.08 -25.99 18.99
C PRO A 58 -2.73 -25.52 18.45
N GLU A 59 -1.69 -25.56 19.29
CA GLU A 59 -0.37 -25.01 18.97
C GLU A 59 0.21 -25.51 17.63
N ALA A 60 0.00 -26.77 17.29
CA ALA A 60 0.45 -27.34 16.02
C ALA A 60 -0.23 -26.66 14.82
N ILE A 61 -1.52 -26.35 14.92
CA ILE A 61 -2.28 -25.66 13.88
C ILE A 61 -1.88 -24.19 13.84
N ALA A 62 -1.73 -23.54 15.00
CA ALA A 62 -1.25 -22.16 15.07
C ALA A 62 0.13 -22.00 14.41
N LYS A 63 1.06 -22.94 14.64
CA LYS A 63 2.37 -22.98 13.98
C LYS A 63 2.25 -23.16 12.46
N LEU A 64 1.34 -24.00 11.98
CA LEU A 64 1.11 -24.17 10.54
C LEU A 64 0.54 -22.91 9.90
N ILE A 65 -0.37 -22.22 10.56
CA ILE A 65 -0.96 -20.97 10.06
C ILE A 65 0.08 -19.86 10.04
N ALA A 66 0.91 -19.78 11.08
CA ALA A 66 1.97 -18.78 11.22
C ALA A 66 3.25 -19.11 10.43
N ALA A 67 3.37 -20.34 9.90
CA ALA A 67 4.54 -20.74 9.15
C ALA A 67 4.75 -19.86 7.91
N PRO A 68 5.99 -19.47 7.63
CA PRO A 68 6.31 -18.71 6.41
C PRO A 68 5.83 -19.47 5.18
N ARG A 69 4.99 -18.84 4.37
CA ARG A 69 4.52 -19.45 3.12
C ARG A 69 5.59 -19.32 2.06
N GLU A 70 6.46 -20.27 1.97
CA GLU A 70 7.51 -20.30 0.95
C GLU A 70 7.00 -20.52 -0.49
N GLN A 71 5.71 -20.76 -0.66
CA GLN A 71 5.10 -21.11 -1.94
C GLN A 71 5.08 -19.97 -2.96
N ASN A 72 5.16 -18.72 -2.52
CA ASN A 72 5.21 -17.55 -3.41
C ASN A 72 6.64 -17.02 -3.52
N ARG A 73 7.57 -17.83 -4.00
CA ARG A 73 8.91 -17.38 -4.31
C ARG A 73 8.90 -16.66 -5.65
N SER A 74 8.72 -15.35 -5.60
CA SER A 74 8.88 -14.51 -6.78
C SER A 74 10.32 -14.01 -6.83
N PHE A 75 11.02 -14.36 -7.90
CA PHE A 75 12.33 -13.76 -8.21
C PHE A 75 12.11 -12.50 -9.05
N THR A 76 12.98 -11.53 -8.86
CA THR A 76 13.08 -10.42 -9.83
C THR A 76 13.56 -10.95 -11.18
N ALA A 77 13.48 -10.11 -12.21
CA ALA A 77 14.25 -10.34 -13.40
C ALA A 77 15.74 -10.48 -13.01
N PRO A 78 16.54 -11.24 -13.79
CA PRO A 78 17.97 -11.33 -13.54
C PRO A 78 18.63 -9.94 -13.58
N SER A 79 19.72 -9.79 -12.83
CA SER A 79 20.48 -8.54 -12.86
C SER A 79 20.89 -8.19 -14.30
N PRO A 80 20.77 -6.93 -14.73
CA PRO A 80 21.26 -6.49 -16.05
C PRO A 80 22.73 -6.85 -16.28
N GLY A 81 23.19 -6.72 -17.50
CA GLY A 81 24.57 -7.07 -17.88
C GLY A 81 24.81 -8.58 -17.87
N ALA A 82 25.61 -9.06 -16.96
CA ALA A 82 26.00 -10.48 -16.89
C ALA A 82 24.87 -11.43 -16.48
N ARG A 83 23.69 -10.94 -16.12
CA ARG A 83 22.50 -11.70 -15.68
C ARG A 83 22.81 -12.75 -14.61
N ARG A 84 23.75 -12.44 -13.74
CA ARG A 84 24.33 -13.36 -12.76
C ARG A 84 23.50 -13.51 -11.49
N TYR A 85 22.78 -12.46 -11.10
CA TYR A 85 22.09 -12.41 -9.82
C TYR A 85 20.59 -12.37 -9.99
N PHE A 86 19.88 -13.08 -9.10
CA PHE A 86 18.45 -12.97 -8.91
C PHE A 86 18.18 -12.50 -7.50
N ALA A 87 17.29 -11.55 -7.34
CA ALA A 87 16.84 -11.15 -6.02
C ALA A 87 15.43 -11.68 -5.75
N ARG A 88 15.16 -11.95 -4.49
CA ARG A 88 13.80 -12.30 -4.02
C ARG A 88 13.47 -11.58 -2.73
N THR A 89 12.21 -11.35 -2.51
CA THR A 89 11.69 -10.94 -1.21
C THR A 89 11.52 -12.16 -0.32
N VAL A 90 11.85 -12.00 0.96
CA VAL A 90 11.64 -13.02 1.99
C VAL A 90 10.37 -12.66 2.76
N SER A 91 9.36 -13.51 2.66
CA SER A 91 8.09 -13.33 3.37
C SER A 91 8.17 -13.98 4.75
N ASP A 92 7.53 -13.38 5.73
CA ASP A 92 7.33 -13.90 7.08
C ASP A 92 5.91 -14.47 7.29
N GLY A 93 5.18 -14.68 6.20
CA GLY A 93 3.84 -15.25 6.22
C GLY A 93 2.73 -14.25 5.90
N LEU A 94 1.62 -14.35 6.59
CA LEU A 94 0.50 -13.42 6.44
C LEU A 94 0.85 -12.06 7.05
N PRO A 95 0.29 -10.96 6.50
CA PRO A 95 0.46 -9.65 7.12
C PRO A 95 -0.02 -9.68 8.57
N ALA A 96 0.79 -9.14 9.48
CA ALA A 96 0.39 -9.03 10.88
C ALA A 96 -0.85 -8.13 11.02
N LEU A 97 -1.69 -8.41 12.03
CA LEU A 97 -2.89 -7.59 12.31
C LEU A 97 -2.54 -6.11 12.45
N LYS A 98 -1.37 -5.78 13.03
CA LYS A 98 -0.87 -4.41 13.13
C LYS A 98 -0.71 -3.75 11.75
N GLN A 99 -0.29 -4.48 10.73
CA GLN A 99 -0.16 -3.96 9.35
C GLN A 99 -1.54 -3.77 8.71
N VAL A 100 -2.44 -4.74 8.91
CA VAL A 100 -3.80 -4.69 8.37
C VAL A 100 -4.60 -3.55 8.98
N GLY A 101 -4.52 -3.37 10.29
CA GLY A 101 -5.21 -2.35 11.06
C GLY A 101 -4.54 -0.98 11.07
N LYS A 102 -3.42 -0.81 10.36
CA LYS A 102 -2.74 0.48 10.31
C LYS A 102 -3.65 1.56 9.71
N VAL A 103 -3.71 2.70 10.39
CA VAL A 103 -4.50 3.86 9.96
C VAL A 103 -4.10 4.30 8.55
N HIS A 104 -5.09 4.54 7.71
CA HIS A 104 -4.89 5.04 6.35
C HIS A 104 -6.06 5.95 5.93
N TYR A 105 -5.81 6.74 4.90
CA TYR A 105 -6.76 7.72 4.39
C TYR A 105 -7.04 7.43 2.90
N ASN A 106 -8.27 7.67 2.48
CA ASN A 106 -8.62 7.66 1.06
C ASN A 106 -8.40 9.07 0.48
N LEU A 107 -7.39 9.20 -0.34
CA LEU A 107 -7.04 10.46 -0.99
C LEU A 107 -7.00 10.24 -2.51
N GLY A 108 -7.94 10.88 -3.23
CA GLY A 108 -7.97 10.81 -4.69
C GLY A 108 -8.05 9.39 -5.28
N GLY A 109 -8.75 8.46 -4.59
CA GLY A 109 -8.86 7.06 -5.02
C GLY A 109 -7.74 6.15 -4.53
N PHE A 110 -6.75 6.68 -3.82
CA PHE A 110 -5.67 5.89 -3.22
C PHE A 110 -5.86 5.74 -1.71
N GLN A 111 -5.52 4.57 -1.20
CA GLN A 111 -5.40 4.36 0.24
C GLN A 111 -3.97 4.69 0.67
N VAL A 112 -3.82 5.73 1.48
CA VAL A 112 -2.51 6.27 1.87
C VAL A 112 -2.26 6.04 3.35
N ASP A 113 -1.17 5.34 3.67
CA ASP A 113 -0.53 5.36 4.98
C ASP A 113 0.20 6.70 5.12
N TYR A 114 -0.48 7.66 5.75
CA TYR A 114 0.01 9.04 5.81
C TYR A 114 1.31 9.16 6.62
N LYS A 115 1.41 8.45 7.75
CA LYS A 115 2.62 8.44 8.58
C LYS A 115 3.79 7.76 7.87
N GLY A 116 3.52 6.62 7.25
CA GLY A 116 4.53 5.89 6.50
C GLY A 116 4.91 6.53 5.15
N ASN A 117 4.18 7.57 4.71
CA ASN A 117 4.40 8.27 3.44
C ASN A 117 4.31 7.35 2.22
N ARG A 118 3.37 6.42 2.22
CA ARG A 118 3.25 5.43 1.16
C ARG A 118 1.82 4.97 0.93
N GLU A 119 1.61 4.37 -0.20
CA GLU A 119 0.36 3.65 -0.48
C GLU A 119 0.20 2.47 0.49
N ARG A 120 -1.01 2.28 1.02
CA ARG A 120 -1.33 1.18 1.93
C ARG A 120 -1.00 -0.18 1.35
N GLY A 121 -1.19 -0.35 0.04
CA GLY A 121 -0.84 -1.58 -0.66
C GLY A 121 0.62 -1.98 -0.48
N MET A 122 1.54 -1.03 -0.38
CA MET A 122 2.95 -1.30 -0.10
C MET A 122 3.17 -1.79 1.34
N THR A 123 2.44 -1.23 2.32
CA THR A 123 2.47 -1.71 3.70
C THR A 123 2.00 -3.15 3.79
N MET A 124 0.91 -3.49 3.08
CA MET A 124 0.31 -4.82 3.11
C MET A 124 1.15 -5.89 2.41
N ARG A 125 1.83 -5.53 1.34
CA ARG A 125 2.66 -6.45 0.51
C ARG A 125 4.15 -6.37 0.82
N SER A 126 4.53 -5.67 1.89
CA SER A 126 5.94 -5.56 2.30
C SER A 126 6.50 -6.91 2.76
N ALA A 127 7.77 -7.14 2.50
CA ALA A 127 8.47 -8.35 2.91
C ALA A 127 9.35 -8.13 4.15
N ALA A 128 9.71 -9.21 4.83
CA ALA A 128 10.58 -9.17 6.00
C ALA A 128 12.05 -8.97 5.62
N GLY A 129 12.44 -9.35 4.41
CA GLY A 129 13.83 -9.26 3.96
C GLY A 129 14.00 -9.41 2.46
N LEU A 130 15.26 -9.33 2.05
CA LEU A 130 15.71 -9.56 0.68
C LEU A 130 16.84 -10.58 0.68
N GLU A 131 16.84 -11.46 -0.31
CA GLU A 131 17.90 -12.43 -0.56
C GLU A 131 18.32 -12.35 -2.02
N VAL A 132 19.62 -12.41 -2.27
CA VAL A 132 20.21 -12.48 -3.59
C VAL A 132 20.80 -13.86 -3.81
N THR A 133 20.54 -14.46 -4.95
CA THR A 133 21.11 -15.73 -5.37
C THR A 133 22.02 -15.50 -6.57
N ASP A 134 23.27 -15.89 -6.45
CA ASP A 134 24.20 -16.03 -7.57
C ASP A 134 23.92 -17.39 -8.24
N TRP A 135 23.32 -17.39 -9.41
CA TRP A 135 22.95 -18.64 -10.10
C TRP A 135 24.16 -19.44 -10.59
N THR A 136 25.30 -18.80 -10.78
CA THR A 136 26.51 -19.50 -11.28
C THR A 136 27.16 -20.34 -10.19
N THR A 137 27.06 -19.90 -8.95
CA THR A 137 27.67 -20.58 -7.77
C THR A 137 26.65 -21.22 -6.85
N GLY A 138 25.36 -20.89 -6.99
CA GLY A 138 24.32 -21.26 -6.05
C GLY A 138 24.40 -20.51 -4.70
N LYS A 139 25.37 -19.60 -4.54
CA LYS A 139 25.53 -18.84 -3.30
C LYS A 139 24.35 -17.91 -3.08
N ARG A 140 23.87 -17.91 -1.84
CA ARG A 140 22.80 -16.99 -1.37
C ARG A 140 23.37 -16.00 -0.39
N VAL A 141 22.93 -14.74 -0.54
CA VAL A 141 23.36 -13.63 0.31
C VAL A 141 22.08 -12.92 0.81
N SER A 142 21.94 -12.84 2.12
CA SER A 142 20.87 -12.03 2.74
C SER A 142 21.29 -10.57 2.74
N VAL A 143 20.37 -9.69 2.34
CA VAL A 143 20.60 -8.25 2.36
C VAL A 143 20.40 -7.73 3.78
N ALA A 144 21.32 -6.87 4.24
CA ALA A 144 21.24 -6.23 5.54
C ALA A 144 20.09 -5.19 5.57
N VAL A 145 18.89 -5.64 5.92
CA VAL A 145 17.73 -4.75 6.08
C VAL A 145 17.86 -3.99 7.39
N PRO A 146 17.60 -2.67 7.42
CA PRO A 146 17.67 -1.89 8.65
C PRO A 146 16.63 -2.39 9.67
N ALA A 147 17.02 -2.37 10.95
CA ALA A 147 16.17 -2.83 12.04
C ALA A 147 14.83 -2.08 12.07
N GLY A 148 13.74 -2.80 12.26
CA GLY A 148 12.38 -2.24 12.31
C GLY A 148 11.78 -1.88 10.96
N ALA A 149 12.49 -2.08 9.85
CA ALA A 149 11.96 -1.87 8.52
C ALA A 149 11.48 -3.18 7.89
N ARG A 150 10.48 -3.05 7.03
CA ARG A 150 10.12 -4.03 6.01
C ARG A 150 10.64 -3.52 4.66
N VAL A 151 10.58 -4.34 3.63
CA VAL A 151 11.18 -3.99 2.33
C VAL A 151 10.19 -4.13 1.18
N SER A 152 10.39 -3.28 0.16
CA SER A 152 9.78 -3.45 -1.15
C SER A 152 10.58 -4.42 -2.02
N PRO A 153 10.01 -4.94 -3.12
CA PRO A 153 10.80 -5.57 -4.16
C PRO A 153 11.94 -4.64 -4.63
N PRO A 154 13.14 -5.19 -4.88
CA PRO A 154 14.27 -4.39 -5.31
C PRO A 154 14.25 -4.09 -6.81
N VAL A 155 14.93 -3.02 -7.21
CA VAL A 155 15.13 -2.62 -8.60
C VAL A 155 16.63 -2.59 -8.89
N TRP A 156 17.06 -3.31 -9.90
CA TRP A 156 18.47 -3.36 -10.32
C TRP A 156 18.95 -2.07 -10.95
N SER A 157 20.23 -1.72 -10.69
CA SER A 157 20.93 -0.71 -11.48
C SER A 157 21.09 -1.18 -12.93
N PRO A 158 21.23 -0.27 -13.91
CA PRO A 158 21.34 -0.63 -15.33
C PRO A 158 22.50 -1.57 -15.66
N ASP A 159 23.58 -1.51 -14.89
CA ASP A 159 24.75 -2.39 -15.02
C ASP A 159 24.63 -3.69 -14.19
N GLY A 160 23.60 -3.80 -13.33
CA GLY A 160 23.40 -4.95 -12.45
C GLY A 160 24.36 -5.06 -11.27
N SER A 161 25.17 -4.04 -11.02
CA SER A 161 26.15 -4.02 -9.91
C SER A 161 25.53 -3.72 -8.56
N GLN A 162 24.38 -3.07 -8.55
CA GLN A 162 23.67 -2.65 -7.35
C GLN A 162 22.16 -2.89 -7.48
N MET A 163 21.45 -2.85 -6.36
CA MET A 163 20.00 -2.85 -6.34
C MET A 163 19.47 -1.85 -5.33
N ALA A 164 18.43 -1.11 -5.72
CA ALA A 164 17.71 -0.18 -4.87
C ALA A 164 16.46 -0.82 -4.32
N PHE A 165 16.11 -0.53 -3.08
CA PHE A 165 14.84 -0.94 -2.46
C PHE A 165 14.35 0.12 -1.47
N LEU A 166 13.06 0.09 -1.19
CA LEU A 166 12.48 0.93 -0.16
C LEU A 166 12.47 0.18 1.17
N ALA A 167 13.04 0.80 2.19
CA ALA A 167 12.92 0.41 3.57
C ALA A 167 11.67 1.08 4.17
N LEU A 168 10.70 0.27 4.57
CA LEU A 168 9.36 0.67 5.00
C LEU A 168 9.30 0.60 6.52
N PHE A 169 9.62 1.70 7.17
CA PHE A 169 9.49 1.85 8.63
C PHE A 169 8.03 2.12 9.03
N GLU A 170 7.74 2.15 10.30
CA GLU A 170 6.39 2.45 10.78
C GLU A 170 5.91 3.82 10.31
N ASP A 171 6.75 4.84 10.45
CA ASP A 171 6.41 6.24 10.20
C ASP A 171 7.27 6.89 9.10
N ALA A 172 7.95 6.10 8.29
CA ALA A 172 8.80 6.60 7.22
C ALA A 172 8.97 5.59 6.09
N THR A 173 9.31 6.09 4.93
CA THR A 173 9.77 5.29 3.79
C THR A 173 11.10 5.88 3.32
N GLN A 174 12.14 5.07 3.28
CA GLN A 174 13.49 5.50 2.91
C GLN A 174 14.05 4.63 1.79
N LEU A 175 14.94 5.22 0.98
CA LEU A 175 15.61 4.54 -0.11
C LEU A 175 16.97 4.00 0.35
N TYR A 176 17.20 2.74 0.06
CA TYR A 176 18.46 2.04 0.31
C TYR A 176 19.02 1.47 -1.00
N VAL A 177 20.34 1.39 -1.06
CA VAL A 177 21.05 0.68 -2.12
C VAL A 177 21.86 -0.44 -1.50
N ALA A 178 21.78 -1.62 -2.10
CA ALA A 178 22.49 -2.80 -1.65
C ALA A 178 23.44 -3.33 -2.72
N ASP A 179 24.57 -3.85 -2.26
CA ASP A 179 25.51 -4.63 -3.04
C ASP A 179 25.05 -6.10 -3.05
N PRO A 180 24.79 -6.68 -4.21
CA PRO A 180 24.33 -8.06 -4.34
C PRO A 180 25.35 -9.11 -3.92
N VAL A 181 26.63 -8.78 -3.92
CA VAL A 181 27.73 -9.71 -3.59
C VAL A 181 27.92 -9.86 -2.09
N THR A 182 27.87 -8.73 -1.38
CA THR A 182 28.11 -8.67 0.07
C THR A 182 26.82 -8.63 0.89
N GLY A 183 25.69 -8.25 0.29
CA GLY A 183 24.44 -7.99 0.98
C GLY A 183 24.44 -6.70 1.82
N LYS A 184 25.52 -5.92 1.78
CA LYS A 184 25.57 -4.65 2.51
C LYS A 184 24.60 -3.65 1.90
N ALA A 185 23.75 -3.05 2.72
CA ALA A 185 22.82 -2.01 2.31
C ALA A 185 23.16 -0.68 3.00
N THR A 186 23.06 0.41 2.24
CA THR A 186 23.33 1.77 2.71
C THR A 186 22.17 2.69 2.37
N PRO A 187 21.77 3.60 3.28
CA PRO A 187 20.75 4.59 2.97
C PRO A 187 21.27 5.59 1.91
N VAL A 188 20.42 5.88 0.93
CA VAL A 188 20.72 6.88 -0.10
C VAL A 188 20.34 8.28 0.37
N SER A 189 19.27 8.39 1.12
CA SER A 189 18.77 9.66 1.64
C SER A 189 18.26 9.50 3.06
N LYS A 190 18.45 10.56 3.87
CA LYS A 190 17.84 10.67 5.20
C LYS A 190 16.41 11.22 5.13
N VAL A 191 16.03 11.79 3.99
CA VAL A 191 14.70 12.36 3.78
C VAL A 191 13.70 11.23 3.47
N SER A 192 12.52 11.32 4.07
CA SER A 192 11.44 10.37 3.78
C SER A 192 10.89 10.58 2.39
N LEU A 193 10.63 9.48 1.69
CA LEU A 193 10.09 9.48 0.34
C LEU A 193 8.57 9.32 0.35
N LEU A 194 7.92 9.83 -0.67
CA LEU A 194 6.55 9.46 -1.02
C LEU A 194 6.60 8.23 -1.93
N ALA A 195 6.15 7.10 -1.42
CA ALA A 195 6.15 5.85 -2.16
C ALA A 195 4.73 5.39 -2.53
N THR A 196 4.44 5.40 -3.80
CA THR A 196 3.23 4.84 -4.39
C THR A 196 3.61 3.99 -5.59
N HIS A 197 2.67 3.29 -6.20
CA HIS A 197 2.94 2.53 -7.43
C HIS A 197 3.32 3.43 -8.63
N VAL A 198 3.03 4.75 -8.56
CA VAL A 198 3.40 5.72 -9.61
C VAL A 198 4.64 6.54 -9.26
N THR A 199 5.15 6.44 -8.03
CA THR A 199 6.34 7.16 -7.56
C THR A 199 7.46 6.20 -7.14
N ALA A 200 7.54 5.04 -7.78
CA ALA A 200 8.61 4.08 -7.55
C ALA A 200 9.98 4.71 -7.90
N PRO A 201 11.03 4.42 -7.11
CA PRO A 201 12.40 4.84 -7.45
C PRO A 201 12.84 4.26 -8.79
N VAL A 202 13.48 5.09 -9.61
CA VAL A 202 13.98 4.72 -10.94
C VAL A 202 15.46 5.10 -11.06
N TRP A 203 16.29 4.16 -11.46
CA TRP A 203 17.69 4.43 -11.75
C TRP A 203 17.85 5.34 -12.97
N THR A 204 18.80 6.25 -12.93
CA THR A 204 19.26 6.97 -14.12
C THR A 204 19.93 5.99 -15.09
N ALA A 205 19.87 6.28 -16.37
CA ALA A 205 20.41 5.38 -17.42
C ALA A 205 21.92 5.10 -17.26
N ASP A 206 22.67 6.04 -16.68
CA ASP A 206 24.09 5.91 -16.38
C ASP A 206 24.39 5.15 -15.08
N GLY A 207 23.35 4.75 -14.33
CA GLY A 207 23.47 4.02 -13.07
C GLY A 207 24.04 4.83 -11.90
N LYS A 208 24.26 6.13 -12.06
CA LYS A 208 24.90 6.96 -11.04
C LYS A 208 23.93 7.65 -10.09
N GLY A 209 22.65 7.68 -10.44
CA GLY A 209 21.61 8.33 -9.65
C GLY A 209 20.32 7.54 -9.59
N ILE A 210 19.47 7.93 -8.66
CA ILE A 210 18.12 7.39 -8.52
C ILE A 210 17.15 8.57 -8.43
N LEU A 211 16.16 8.57 -9.31
CA LEU A 211 15.04 9.51 -9.25
C LEU A 211 14.01 8.97 -8.26
N ALA A 212 13.64 9.78 -7.29
CA ALA A 212 12.63 9.46 -6.30
C ALA A 212 11.85 10.71 -5.89
N VAL A 213 10.61 10.53 -5.47
CA VAL A 213 9.77 11.64 -5.00
C VAL A 213 9.96 11.80 -3.51
N GLN A 214 10.40 12.97 -3.09
CA GLN A 214 10.55 13.33 -1.68
C GLN A 214 9.29 13.99 -1.14
N ILE A 215 9.08 13.85 0.17
CA ILE A 215 8.05 14.60 0.87
C ILE A 215 8.51 16.05 1.00
N PRO A 216 7.70 17.04 0.60
CA PRO A 216 8.07 18.44 0.75
C PRO A 216 8.07 18.84 2.24
N ASP A 217 8.99 19.76 2.61
CA ASP A 217 9.12 20.27 3.99
C ASP A 217 7.85 20.95 4.49
N LEU A 218 7.09 21.57 3.58
CA LEU A 218 5.82 22.25 3.85
C LEU A 218 4.60 21.31 3.75
N ARG A 219 4.79 20.04 3.96
CA ARG A 219 3.67 19.09 3.94
C ARG A 219 2.61 19.49 4.96
N LYS A 220 1.35 19.46 4.54
CA LYS A 220 0.22 19.68 5.46
C LYS A 220 0.24 18.62 6.58
N PRO A 221 -0.22 18.98 7.78
CA PRO A 221 -0.35 18.00 8.87
C PRO A 221 -1.31 16.87 8.48
N GLU A 222 -1.25 15.79 9.23
CA GLU A 222 -2.14 14.65 9.06
C GLU A 222 -3.61 15.10 9.06
N PRO A 223 -4.44 14.62 8.12
CA PRO A 223 -5.85 14.97 8.07
C PRO A 223 -6.54 14.66 9.40
N LYS A 224 -7.38 15.56 9.87
CA LYS A 224 -8.17 15.37 11.11
C LYS A 224 -9.41 14.48 10.90
N GLU A 225 -9.72 14.14 9.66
CA GLU A 225 -10.82 13.24 9.36
C GLU A 225 -10.53 11.86 9.96
N ALA A 226 -11.57 11.26 10.52
CA ALA A 226 -11.44 9.92 11.08
C ALA A 226 -10.94 8.97 9.99
N PRO A 227 -9.89 8.18 10.26
CA PRO A 227 -9.43 7.19 9.31
C PRO A 227 -10.58 6.23 9.00
N LEU A 228 -10.72 5.85 7.73
CA LEU A 228 -11.69 4.83 7.37
C LEU A 228 -11.32 3.54 8.08
N ALA A 229 -12.21 3.10 8.95
CA ALA A 229 -12.09 1.80 9.58
C ALA A 229 -12.13 0.73 8.49
N THR A 230 -11.06 -0.04 8.36
CA THR A 230 -10.93 -1.08 7.34
C THR A 230 -11.32 -2.47 7.83
N GLY A 231 -11.75 -2.58 9.07
CA GLY A 231 -12.28 -3.81 9.62
C GLY A 231 -13.81 -3.92 9.44
N PRO A 232 -14.38 -5.10 9.54
CA PRO A 232 -15.81 -5.25 9.67
C PRO A 232 -16.26 -4.44 10.89
N LEU A 233 -17.21 -3.54 10.67
CA LEU A 233 -17.81 -2.76 11.75
C LEU A 233 -18.74 -3.72 12.51
N VAL A 234 -18.23 -4.35 13.56
CA VAL A 234 -19.07 -5.15 14.46
C VAL A 234 -19.89 -4.16 15.27
N ARG A 235 -21.12 -3.98 14.90
CA ARG A 235 -22.11 -3.27 15.72
C ARG A 235 -22.72 -4.30 16.66
N VAL A 236 -22.34 -4.25 17.91
CA VAL A 236 -23.10 -4.91 18.96
C VAL A 236 -24.30 -4.01 19.21
N ASN A 237 -25.47 -4.42 18.74
CA ASN A 237 -26.69 -3.78 19.16
C ASN A 237 -26.95 -4.26 20.59
N GLU A 238 -26.66 -3.41 21.55
CA GLU A 238 -27.17 -3.61 22.90
C GLU A 238 -28.72 -3.59 22.81
N ALA A 239 -29.33 -4.68 23.27
CA ALA A 239 -30.79 -4.86 23.29
C ALA A 239 -31.42 -4.00 24.40
#